data_6d8b51093eba8a33069fdbafa32ebf5f
#
_entry.id   6d8b51093eba8a33069fdbafa32ebf5f
#
_cell.length_a   1.000
_cell.length_b   1.000
_cell.length_c   1.000
_cell.angle_alpha   90.00
_cell.angle_beta   90.00
_cell.angle_gamma   90.00
#
_symmetry.space_group_name_H-M   'P 1'
#
loop_
_entity.id
_entity.type
_entity.pdbx_description
1 polymer ?
#
loop_
_entity_poly.entity_id
_entity_poly.type
_entity_poly.pdbx_seq_one_letter_code
_entity_poly.pdbx_strand_id
1 'polypeptide(L)'
;MSEAKLINYSTADFGSKGDMELRLLKWQDQKEEYLPMPEAGGMLRFTTMRVWNKEGVFRLGYLFEYKDEESYKKCQLIWQEIEKNMKAEMPVKVFANRGIVLDDSKFY
;
A
#
# COMPACT_ATOMS: atom_id res chain seq x y z
N MET A 1 -10.69 -4.48 -19.82
CA MET A 1 -9.91 -4.70 -18.61
C MET A 1 -8.96 -3.55 -18.39
N SER A 2 -9.03 -2.93 -17.23
CA SER A 2 -8.19 -1.77 -16.92
C SER A 2 -6.82 -2.22 -16.44
N GLU A 3 -5.80 -1.51 -16.89
CA GLU A 3 -4.44 -1.76 -16.48
C GLU A 3 -3.91 -0.56 -15.71
N ALA A 4 -3.04 -0.81 -14.74
CA ALA A 4 -2.44 0.24 -13.96
C ALA A 4 -1.50 1.07 -14.84
N LYS A 5 -1.60 2.38 -14.75
CA LYS A 5 -0.71 3.32 -15.43
C LYS A 5 0.24 4.01 -14.48
N LEU A 6 -0.08 3.99 -13.19
CA LEU A 6 0.79 4.50 -12.14
C LEU A 6 0.83 3.48 -11.00
N ILE A 7 2.03 3.17 -10.55
CA ILE A 7 2.24 2.25 -9.44
C ILE A 7 3.07 2.94 -8.36
N ASN A 8 2.60 2.84 -7.13
CA ASN A 8 3.35 3.28 -5.97
C ASN A 8 3.82 2.04 -5.20
N TYR A 9 5.12 1.89 -5.06
CA TYR A 9 5.70 0.85 -4.22
C TYR A 9 6.31 1.50 -2.98
N SER A 10 5.76 1.18 -1.82
CA SER A 10 6.20 1.73 -0.55
C SER A 10 6.67 0.62 0.37
N THR A 11 7.66 0.92 1.19
CA THR A 11 8.08 0.02 2.26
C THR A 11 7.99 0.75 3.59
N ALA A 12 7.65 0.01 4.64
CA ALA A 12 7.56 0.53 5.99
C ALA A 12 8.33 -0.38 6.93
N ASP A 13 9.30 0.19 7.63
CA ASP A 13 10.09 -0.52 8.62
C ASP A 13 9.54 -0.24 10.00
N PHE A 14 9.40 -1.29 10.81
CA PHE A 14 8.88 -1.20 12.17
C PHE A 14 10.01 -1.44 13.17
N GLY A 15 9.82 -0.97 14.40
CA GLY A 15 10.82 -1.10 15.46
C GLY A 15 10.96 -2.51 16.00
N SER A 16 9.96 -3.37 15.80
CA SER A 16 9.98 -4.75 16.25
C SER A 16 9.10 -5.61 15.37
N LYS A 17 9.32 -6.93 15.45
CA LYS A 17 8.47 -7.90 14.76
C LYS A 17 7.03 -7.79 15.24
N GLY A 18 6.84 -7.61 16.56
CA GLY A 18 5.51 -7.49 17.14
C GLY A 18 4.75 -6.28 16.61
N ASP A 19 5.41 -5.13 16.47
CA ASP A 19 4.79 -3.93 15.92
C ASP A 19 4.38 -4.14 14.46
N MET A 20 5.25 -4.78 13.67
CA MET A 20 4.95 -5.09 12.29
C MET A 20 3.74 -6.03 12.16
N GLU A 21 3.72 -7.10 12.95
CA GLU A 21 2.63 -8.06 12.94
C GLU A 21 1.32 -7.46 13.41
N LEU A 22 1.36 -6.58 14.41
CA LEU A 22 0.17 -5.90 14.91
C LEU A 22 -0.41 -4.96 13.87
N ARG A 23 0.45 -4.24 13.15
CA ARG A 23 0.01 -3.38 12.04
C ARG A 23 -0.68 -4.21 10.97
N LEU A 24 -0.09 -5.33 10.57
CA LEU A 24 -0.66 -6.20 9.56
C LEU A 24 -2.01 -6.77 10.01
N LEU A 25 -2.08 -7.21 11.27
CA LEU A 25 -3.31 -7.78 11.83
C LEU A 25 -4.45 -6.75 11.85
N LYS A 26 -4.16 -5.53 12.27
CA LYS A 26 -5.15 -4.45 12.25
C LYS A 26 -5.66 -4.16 10.85
N TRP A 27 -4.76 -4.15 9.86
CA TRP A 27 -5.16 -3.95 8.48
C TRP A 27 -6.06 -5.08 7.99
N GLN A 28 -5.68 -6.34 8.25
CA GLN A 28 -6.48 -7.49 7.84
C GLN A 28 -7.87 -7.49 8.48
N ASP A 29 -7.98 -6.96 9.68
CA ASP A 29 -9.26 -6.85 10.40
C ASP A 29 -10.15 -5.74 9.83
N GLN A 30 -9.57 -4.66 9.33
CA GLN A 30 -10.29 -3.45 8.96
C GLN A 30 -10.36 -3.19 7.45
N LYS A 31 -9.63 -3.94 6.64
CA LYS A 31 -9.48 -3.63 5.22
C LYS A 31 -10.79 -3.60 4.44
N GLU A 32 -11.73 -4.46 4.79
CA GLU A 32 -13.01 -4.52 4.06
C GLU A 32 -13.85 -3.26 4.29
N GLU A 33 -13.68 -2.62 5.43
CA GLU A 33 -14.32 -1.34 5.71
C GLU A 33 -13.73 -0.21 4.87
N TYR A 34 -12.41 -0.21 4.67
CA TYR A 34 -11.71 0.91 4.05
C TYR A 34 -11.52 0.78 2.54
N LEU A 35 -11.30 -0.43 2.02
CA LEU A 35 -10.95 -0.62 0.61
C LEU A 35 -11.96 -0.08 -0.40
N PRO A 36 -13.27 -0.08 -0.14
CA PRO A 36 -14.22 0.52 -1.09
C PRO A 36 -13.93 1.98 -1.42
N MET A 37 -13.33 2.73 -0.51
CA MET A 37 -13.03 4.14 -0.72
C MET A 37 -11.96 4.37 -1.79
N PRO A 38 -10.74 3.79 -1.68
CA PRO A 38 -9.76 3.94 -2.75
C PRO A 38 -10.18 3.27 -4.05
N GLU A 39 -10.94 2.17 -3.99
CA GLU A 39 -11.48 1.55 -5.19
C GLU A 39 -12.35 2.54 -5.96
N ALA A 40 -13.25 3.24 -5.29
CA ALA A 40 -14.08 4.25 -5.91
C ALA A 40 -13.26 5.42 -6.47
N GLY A 41 -12.09 5.68 -5.89
CA GLY A 41 -11.18 6.73 -6.36
C GLY A 41 -10.32 6.34 -7.56
N GLY A 42 -10.41 5.10 -8.03
CA GLY A 42 -9.66 4.64 -9.20
C GLY A 42 -8.48 3.73 -8.90
N MET A 43 -8.37 3.23 -7.68
CA MET A 43 -7.38 2.21 -7.36
C MET A 43 -7.81 0.87 -7.96
N LEU A 44 -6.89 0.17 -8.61
CA LEU A 44 -7.17 -1.10 -9.25
C LEU A 44 -6.76 -2.28 -8.39
N ARG A 45 -5.71 -2.13 -7.60
CA ARG A 45 -5.19 -3.22 -6.78
C ARG A 45 -4.33 -2.67 -5.65
N PHE A 46 -4.42 -3.32 -4.50
CA PHE A 46 -3.57 -3.03 -3.35
C PHE A 46 -3.03 -4.34 -2.81
N THR A 47 -1.71 -4.46 -2.73
CA THR A 47 -1.04 -5.67 -2.26
C THR A 47 -0.17 -5.33 -1.06
N THR A 48 -0.34 -6.10 0.03
CA THR A 48 0.54 -6.02 1.19
C THR A 48 1.42 -7.26 1.21
N MET A 49 2.70 -7.08 1.44
CA MET A 49 3.64 -8.20 1.48
C MET A 49 4.64 -8.02 2.61
N ARG A 50 5.17 -9.14 3.11
CA ARG A 50 6.29 -9.12 4.02
C ARG A 50 7.56 -9.24 3.18
N VAL A 51 8.50 -8.34 3.40
CA VAL A 51 9.81 -8.44 2.74
C VAL A 51 10.58 -9.57 3.41
N TRP A 52 10.89 -10.63 2.66
CA TRP A 52 11.48 -11.86 3.22
C TRP A 52 12.99 -11.97 3.01
N ASN A 53 13.55 -11.24 2.05
CA ASN A 53 14.96 -11.39 1.68
C ASN A 53 15.90 -10.41 2.40
N LYS A 54 15.43 -9.75 3.45
CA LYS A 54 16.23 -8.80 4.25
C LYS A 54 16.23 -9.23 5.70
N GLU A 55 17.41 -9.61 6.19
CA GLU A 55 17.56 -9.97 7.59
C GLU A 55 17.74 -8.71 8.45
N GLY A 56 17.31 -8.80 9.71
CA GLY A 56 17.50 -7.72 10.68
C GLY A 56 16.55 -6.54 10.52
N VAL A 57 15.59 -6.61 9.62
CA VAL A 57 14.57 -5.56 9.47
C VAL A 57 13.18 -6.16 9.58
N PHE A 58 12.24 -5.36 10.08
CA PHE A 58 10.83 -5.73 10.19
C PHE A 58 10.05 -4.89 9.22
N ARG A 59 9.96 -5.33 7.97
CA ARG A 59 9.54 -4.52 6.83
C ARG A 59 8.33 -5.11 6.14
N LEU A 60 7.30 -4.25 5.94
CA LEU A 60 6.18 -4.55 5.06
C LEU A 60 6.36 -3.78 3.75
N GLY A 61 5.92 -4.40 2.66
CA GLY A 61 5.86 -3.75 1.36
C GLY A 61 4.41 -3.56 0.94
N TYR A 62 4.14 -2.44 0.30
CA TYR A 62 2.79 -2.10 -0.19
C TYR A 62 2.88 -1.73 -1.65
N LEU A 63 2.08 -2.40 -2.47
CA LEU A 63 1.98 -2.10 -3.89
C LEU A 63 0.60 -1.53 -4.17
N PHE A 64 0.57 -0.30 -4.64
CA PHE A 64 -0.67 0.42 -4.95
C PHE A 64 -0.72 0.60 -6.47
N GLU A 65 -1.73 0.03 -7.11
CA GLU A 65 -1.90 0.12 -8.55
C GLU A 65 -3.09 1.01 -8.87
N TYR A 66 -2.84 2.08 -9.61
CA TYR A 66 -3.85 3.09 -9.93
C TYR A 66 -4.13 3.11 -11.43
N LYS A 67 -5.36 3.42 -11.77
CA LYS A 67 -5.81 3.55 -13.15
C LYS A 67 -5.03 4.63 -13.90
N ASP A 68 -4.79 5.77 -13.24
CA ASP A 68 -4.12 6.92 -13.84
C ASP A 68 -3.59 7.83 -12.72
N GLU A 69 -2.93 8.92 -13.15
CA GLU A 69 -2.36 9.89 -12.23
C GLU A 69 -3.44 10.61 -11.41
N GLU A 70 -4.58 10.91 -12.02
CA GLU A 70 -5.68 11.56 -11.33
C GLU A 70 -6.25 10.69 -10.22
N SER A 71 -6.38 9.38 -10.48
CA SER A 71 -6.81 8.41 -9.47
C SER A 71 -5.83 8.35 -8.32
N TYR A 72 -4.54 8.38 -8.61
CA TYR A 72 -3.51 8.43 -7.57
C TYR A 72 -3.69 9.65 -6.67
N LYS A 73 -3.90 10.82 -7.25
CA LYS A 73 -4.09 12.06 -6.48
C LYS A 73 -5.31 12.01 -5.58
N LYS A 74 -6.42 11.48 -6.09
CA LYS A 74 -7.64 11.30 -5.30
C LYS A 74 -7.42 10.34 -4.14
N CYS A 75 -6.78 9.21 -4.42
CA CYS A 75 -6.56 8.17 -3.42
C CYS A 75 -5.57 8.60 -2.36
N GLN A 76 -4.68 9.53 -2.65
CA GLN A 76 -3.73 10.04 -1.67
C GLN A 76 -4.45 10.66 -0.46
N LEU A 77 -5.48 11.46 -0.71
CA LEU A 77 -6.29 12.05 0.36
C LEU A 77 -7.09 10.98 1.10
N ILE A 78 -7.61 10.00 0.36
CA ILE A 78 -8.36 8.88 0.94
C ILE A 78 -7.47 8.07 1.88
N TRP A 79 -6.24 7.74 1.45
CA TRP A 79 -5.30 7.01 2.29
C TRP A 79 -4.89 7.77 3.54
N GLN A 80 -4.73 9.09 3.46
CA GLN A 80 -4.44 9.91 4.62
C GLN A 80 -5.57 9.80 5.65
N GLU A 81 -6.81 9.81 5.21
CA GLU A 81 -7.98 9.69 6.07
C GLU A 81 -8.05 8.30 6.72
N ILE A 82 -7.77 7.25 5.93
CA ILE A 82 -7.75 5.87 6.44
C ILE A 82 -6.66 5.72 7.53
N GLU A 83 -5.46 6.19 7.26
CA GLU A 83 -4.34 6.12 8.21
C GLU A 83 -4.69 6.82 9.52
N LYS A 84 -5.33 7.97 9.45
CA LYS A 84 -5.75 8.73 10.61
C LYS A 84 -6.77 7.97 11.44
N ASN A 85 -7.70 7.28 10.78
CA ASN A 85 -8.78 6.57 11.47
C ASN A 85 -8.34 5.21 12.01
N MET A 86 -7.36 4.56 11.40
CA MET A 86 -6.91 3.24 11.84
C MET A 86 -6.25 3.26 13.20
N LYS A 87 -5.56 4.34 13.55
CA LYS A 87 -4.82 4.46 14.83
C LYS A 87 -3.90 3.26 15.06
N ALA A 88 -3.21 2.84 14.01
CA ALA A 88 -2.32 1.67 14.07
C ALA A 88 -0.91 2.10 14.44
N GLU A 89 -0.06 1.12 14.73
CA GLU A 89 1.34 1.34 15.02
C GLU A 89 2.01 2.04 13.84
N MET A 90 2.84 3.05 14.17
CA MET A 90 3.54 3.80 13.14
C MET A 90 4.87 3.15 12.81
N PRO A 91 5.24 3.09 11.54
CA PRO A 91 6.58 2.64 11.17
C PRO A 91 7.62 3.68 11.58
N VAL A 92 8.85 3.22 11.82
CA VAL A 92 9.97 4.10 12.14
C VAL A 92 10.60 4.69 10.88
N LYS A 93 10.35 4.09 9.72
CA LYS A 93 10.92 4.52 8.46
C LYS A 93 10.01 4.11 7.31
N VAL A 94 9.72 5.05 6.42
CA VAL A 94 8.89 4.80 5.25
C VAL A 94 9.60 5.30 4.01
N PHE A 95 9.64 4.46 2.97
CA PHE A 95 10.08 4.86 1.63
C PHE A 95 8.94 4.65 0.66
N ALA A 96 8.73 5.61 -0.22
CA ALA A 96 7.73 5.52 -1.26
C ALA A 96 8.35 5.84 -2.61
N ASN A 97 8.12 4.97 -3.58
CA ASN A 97 8.53 5.17 -4.96
C ASN A 97 7.27 5.13 -5.82
N ARG A 98 7.08 6.17 -6.63
CA ARG A 98 5.93 6.28 -7.52
C ARG A 98 6.41 6.31 -8.95
N GLY A 99 5.90 5.42 -9.77
CA GLY A 99 6.34 5.29 -11.15
C GLY A 99 5.18 5.29 -12.13
N ILE A 100 5.43 5.88 -13.29
CA ILE A 100 4.53 5.77 -14.43
C ILE A 100 4.92 4.50 -15.17
N VAL A 101 3.94 3.67 -15.49
CA VAL A 101 4.21 2.42 -16.21
C VAL A 101 4.60 2.73 -17.65
N LEU A 102 5.77 2.26 -18.03
CA LEU A 102 6.31 2.49 -19.38
C LEU A 102 6.16 1.23 -20.26
N ASP A 103 6.16 0.07 -19.65
CA ASP A 103 6.05 -1.19 -20.34
C ASP A 103 5.44 -2.22 -19.39
N ASP A 104 4.51 -3.02 -19.89
CA ASP A 104 3.81 -4.01 -19.07
C ASP A 104 3.64 -5.28 -19.90
N SER A 105 4.47 -6.26 -19.64
CA SER A 105 4.46 -7.53 -20.36
C SER A 105 3.77 -8.60 -19.51
N LYS A 106 2.71 -9.18 -20.04
CA LYS A 106 1.94 -10.22 -19.36
C LYS A 106 2.28 -11.58 -19.91
N PHE A 107 2.37 -12.55 -19.02
CA PHE A 107 2.70 -13.93 -19.40
C PHE A 107 1.53 -14.90 -19.15
N TYR A 108 0.35 -14.37 -18.92
CA TYR A 108 -0.87 -15.16 -18.68
C TYR A 108 -2.05 -14.63 -19.48
#